data_49e888e8850573baec3f664dfdc32971
#
_entry.id   49e888e8850573baec3f664dfdc32971
#
_cell.length_a   1.000
_cell.length_b   1.000
_cell.length_c   1.000
_cell.angle_alpha   90.00
_cell.angle_beta   90.00
_cell.angle_gamma   90.00
#
_symmetry.space_group_name_H-M   'P 1'
#
loop_
_entity.id
_entity.type
_entity.pdbx_description
1 polymer ?
#
loop_
_entity_poly.entity_id
_entity_poly.type
_entity_poly.pdbx_seq_one_letter_code
_entity_poly.pdbx_strand_id
1 'polypeptide(L)'
;MISINSLTKRFGDHVAVDNLSFDVKPGEVLGFLGPNGAGKSTTMKMLTGFLTPDGGSASVCGFDIQTQTLLAQQKMGYLPEGAPCYGDMRVKGFLEFIANVRGLSGAERQRQVQRAVEQVELQDVLGQRIETLSKGFKRRVGLAQAILHDPQVLILDEPTDGLDPNQKHQVRRLIQQLAEGSNKIVVISTHILEEVSAVCSRAVIIGKGRLLADGTPDELEARSRYHQAVTLSLAAPADSAALESLPGVVAVERSADGLALTVLAKPGEVIFPAVGQLAREQQWQVNELSVERGRLDDVFRSLTSGEAV
;
A
#
# COMPACT_ATOMS: atom_id res chain seq x y z
N MET A 1 8.70 -7.21 14.99
CA MET A 1 9.22 -5.92 14.50
C MET A 1 10.12 -6.18 13.30
N ILE A 2 10.02 -5.38 12.26
CA ILE A 2 11.02 -5.26 11.19
C ILE A 2 11.82 -4.00 11.49
N SER A 3 13.14 -4.04 11.39
CA SER A 3 14.01 -2.88 11.54
C SER A 3 14.98 -2.81 10.37
N ILE A 4 15.07 -1.66 9.75
CA ILE A 4 15.89 -1.40 8.57
C ILE A 4 16.76 -0.19 8.87
N ASN A 5 18.09 -0.36 8.75
CA ASN A 5 19.06 0.67 9.08
C ASN A 5 20.02 0.89 7.91
N SER A 6 19.93 2.05 7.28
CA SER A 6 20.82 2.52 6.21
C SER A 6 20.98 1.49 5.07
N LEU A 7 19.90 0.75 4.76
CA LEU A 7 19.93 -0.34 3.80
C LEU A 7 20.25 0.20 2.40
N THR A 8 21.22 -0.41 1.73
CA THR A 8 21.70 0.05 0.42
C THR A 8 21.89 -1.12 -0.53
N LYS A 9 21.47 -0.94 -1.80
CA LYS A 9 21.67 -1.91 -2.88
C LYS A 9 22.04 -1.23 -4.17
N ARG A 10 23.11 -1.74 -4.81
CA ARG A 10 23.62 -1.27 -6.10
C ARG A 10 23.61 -2.39 -7.13
N PHE A 11 23.36 -2.05 -8.38
CA PHE A 11 23.51 -2.92 -9.54
C PHE A 11 24.41 -2.20 -10.57
N GLY A 12 25.71 -2.51 -10.55
CA GLY A 12 26.69 -1.71 -11.26
C GLY A 12 26.68 -0.26 -10.77
N ASP A 13 26.53 0.69 -11.68
CA ASP A 13 26.46 2.12 -11.35
C ASP A 13 25.08 2.57 -10.85
N HIS A 14 24.06 1.73 -10.98
CA HIS A 14 22.70 2.07 -10.57
C HIS A 14 22.50 1.79 -9.07
N VAL A 15 22.12 2.81 -8.30
CA VAL A 15 21.74 2.68 -6.88
C VAL A 15 20.24 2.47 -6.81
N ALA A 16 19.82 1.23 -6.59
CA ALA A 16 18.41 0.86 -6.53
C ALA A 16 17.76 1.16 -5.16
N VAL A 17 18.54 1.06 -4.07
CA VAL A 17 18.15 1.44 -2.71
C VAL A 17 19.33 2.18 -2.09
N ASP A 18 19.08 3.35 -1.50
CA ASP A 18 20.11 4.27 -1.03
C ASP A 18 19.81 4.73 0.40
N ASN A 19 20.53 4.17 1.35
CA ASN A 19 20.49 4.54 2.78
C ASN A 19 19.07 4.54 3.37
N LEU A 20 18.26 3.52 3.07
CA LEU A 20 16.88 3.41 3.51
C LEU A 20 16.81 2.98 4.98
N SER A 21 16.07 3.73 5.81
CA SER A 21 15.90 3.45 7.23
C SER A 21 14.46 3.66 7.65
N PHE A 22 13.83 2.64 8.23
CA PHE A 22 12.52 2.69 8.91
C PHE A 22 12.28 1.41 9.70
N ASP A 23 11.30 1.45 10.60
CA ASP A 23 10.87 0.31 11.39
C ASP A 23 9.40 -0.02 11.11
N VAL A 24 8.99 -1.28 11.31
CA VAL A 24 7.58 -1.70 11.29
C VAL A 24 7.26 -2.45 12.57
N LYS A 25 6.24 -1.98 13.28
CA LYS A 25 5.85 -2.52 14.59
C LYS A 25 4.84 -3.65 14.47
N PRO A 26 4.74 -4.54 15.46
CA PRO A 26 3.67 -5.53 15.53
C PRO A 26 2.28 -4.87 15.46
N GLY A 27 1.38 -5.48 14.67
CA GLY A 27 0.02 -4.97 14.43
C GLY A 27 -0.08 -3.89 13.35
N GLU A 28 1.03 -3.44 12.75
CA GLU A 28 1.00 -2.49 11.65
C GLU A 28 0.75 -3.16 10.29
N VAL A 29 -0.07 -2.53 9.48
CA VAL A 29 -0.14 -2.73 8.03
C VAL A 29 0.57 -1.56 7.38
N LEU A 30 1.79 -1.80 6.90
CA LEU A 30 2.61 -0.79 6.25
C LEU A 30 2.39 -0.81 4.73
N GLY A 31 1.95 0.30 4.18
CA GLY A 31 2.00 0.57 2.75
C GLY A 31 3.39 1.06 2.33
N PHE A 32 4.07 0.34 1.45
CA PHE A 32 5.38 0.72 0.92
C PHE A 32 5.21 1.21 -0.52
N LEU A 33 5.09 2.54 -0.66
CA LEU A 33 4.71 3.21 -1.89
C LEU A 33 5.89 3.75 -2.66
N GLY A 34 5.77 3.78 -3.98
CA GLY A 34 6.73 4.43 -4.85
C GLY A 34 6.42 4.15 -6.31
N PRO A 35 6.89 4.98 -7.24
CA PRO A 35 6.77 4.71 -8.66
C PRO A 35 7.55 3.44 -9.07
N ASN A 36 7.33 2.98 -10.29
CA ASN A 36 8.13 1.89 -10.84
C ASN A 36 9.61 2.28 -10.88
N GLY A 37 10.49 1.38 -10.46
CA GLY A 37 11.92 1.66 -10.33
C GLY A 37 12.34 2.41 -9.05
N ALA A 38 11.41 2.74 -8.13
CA ALA A 38 11.75 3.42 -6.88
C ALA A 38 12.53 2.57 -5.87
N GLY A 39 12.67 1.24 -6.11
CA GLY A 39 13.40 0.33 -5.22
C GLY A 39 12.50 -0.59 -4.37
N LYS A 40 11.16 -0.57 -4.57
CA LYS A 40 10.19 -1.37 -3.78
C LYS A 40 10.54 -2.87 -3.77
N SER A 41 10.46 -3.52 -4.92
CA SER A 41 10.71 -4.96 -5.03
C SER A 41 12.16 -5.34 -4.68
N THR A 42 13.12 -4.44 -4.89
CA THR A 42 14.51 -4.63 -4.44
C THR A 42 14.58 -4.69 -2.91
N THR A 43 13.91 -3.77 -2.22
CA THR A 43 13.83 -3.75 -0.75
C THR A 43 13.14 -5.02 -0.23
N MET A 44 12.00 -5.43 -0.83
CA MET A 44 11.31 -6.66 -0.44
C MET A 44 12.19 -7.90 -0.62
N LYS A 45 12.94 -7.98 -1.73
CA LYS A 45 13.89 -9.08 -1.99
C LYS A 45 15.06 -9.10 -1.01
N MET A 46 15.54 -7.94 -0.54
CA MET A 46 16.57 -7.91 0.52
C MET A 46 16.00 -8.39 1.85
N LEU A 47 14.83 -7.89 2.26
CA LEU A 47 14.18 -8.30 3.52
C LEU A 47 13.90 -9.81 3.56
N THR A 48 13.54 -10.39 2.42
CA THR A 48 13.22 -11.82 2.32
C THR A 48 14.44 -12.71 2.06
N GLY A 49 15.65 -12.12 1.98
CA GLY A 49 16.91 -12.86 1.81
C GLY A 49 17.17 -13.35 0.38
N PHE A 50 16.41 -12.84 -0.61
CA PHE A 50 16.68 -13.15 -2.04
C PHE A 50 17.83 -12.31 -2.61
N LEU A 51 18.09 -11.14 -2.03
CA LEU A 51 19.19 -10.26 -2.40
C LEU A 51 19.99 -9.88 -1.16
N THR A 52 21.31 -9.93 -1.26
CA THR A 52 22.19 -9.44 -0.21
C THR A 52 22.34 -7.92 -0.35
N PRO A 53 22.14 -7.12 0.71
CA PRO A 53 22.46 -5.70 0.72
C PRO A 53 23.96 -5.48 0.49
N ASP A 54 24.30 -4.33 -0.10
CA ASP A 54 25.70 -3.91 -0.25
C ASP A 54 26.13 -3.01 0.92
N GLY A 55 25.17 -2.50 1.71
CA GLY A 55 25.43 -1.71 2.91
C GLY A 55 24.21 -1.66 3.83
N GLY A 56 24.44 -1.26 5.07
CA GLY A 56 23.42 -1.23 6.09
C GLY A 56 23.05 -2.61 6.62
N SER A 57 21.95 -2.67 7.39
CA SER A 57 21.47 -3.91 7.98
C SER A 57 19.92 -3.90 8.06
N ALA A 58 19.34 -5.09 8.13
CA ALA A 58 17.93 -5.23 8.48
C ALA A 58 17.71 -6.48 9.32
N SER A 59 16.67 -6.43 10.16
CA SER A 59 16.27 -7.59 10.96
C SER A 59 14.76 -7.79 10.91
N VAL A 60 14.35 -9.06 10.99
CA VAL A 60 12.95 -9.48 11.05
C VAL A 60 12.73 -10.34 12.28
N CYS A 61 11.84 -9.91 13.17
CA CYS A 61 11.59 -10.55 14.45
C CYS A 61 12.88 -10.77 15.29
N GLY A 62 13.84 -9.83 15.19
CA GLY A 62 15.13 -9.90 15.89
C GLY A 62 16.21 -10.72 15.18
N PHE A 63 15.90 -11.36 14.04
CA PHE A 63 16.86 -12.12 13.23
C PHE A 63 17.41 -11.26 12.11
N ASP A 64 18.74 -11.14 12.02
CA ASP A 64 19.41 -10.42 10.94
C ASP A 64 19.24 -11.15 9.60
N ILE A 65 18.86 -10.40 8.56
CA ILE A 65 18.53 -10.97 7.23
C ILE A 65 19.73 -11.56 6.49
N GLN A 66 20.96 -11.22 6.87
CA GLN A 66 22.18 -11.71 6.21
C GLN A 66 22.82 -12.87 6.97
N THR A 67 22.96 -12.74 8.27
CA THR A 67 23.66 -13.74 9.12
C THR A 67 22.73 -14.81 9.68
N GLN A 68 21.42 -14.54 9.76
CA GLN A 68 20.38 -15.43 10.30
C GLN A 68 19.22 -15.59 9.32
N THR A 69 19.51 -15.60 8.03
CA THR A 69 18.53 -15.58 6.93
C THR A 69 17.43 -16.62 7.07
N LEU A 70 17.77 -17.88 7.36
CA LEU A 70 16.80 -18.98 7.51
C LEU A 70 15.84 -18.75 8.69
N LEU A 71 16.36 -18.23 9.82
CA LEU A 71 15.54 -17.92 10.99
C LEU A 71 14.57 -16.76 10.70
N ALA A 72 15.05 -15.73 10.01
CA ALA A 72 14.20 -14.64 9.53
C ALA A 72 13.11 -15.15 8.58
N GLN A 73 13.48 -15.99 7.58
CA GLN A 73 12.54 -16.56 6.61
C GLN A 73 11.47 -17.46 7.25
N GLN A 74 11.78 -18.14 8.35
CA GLN A 74 10.79 -18.93 9.11
C GLN A 74 9.70 -18.05 9.72
N LYS A 75 9.99 -16.78 10.00
CA LYS A 75 9.03 -15.81 10.56
C LYS A 75 8.22 -15.09 9.50
N MET A 76 8.59 -15.23 8.22
CA MET A 76 8.01 -14.49 7.11
C MET A 76 7.21 -15.35 6.14
N GLY A 77 6.07 -14.85 5.74
CA GLY A 77 5.39 -15.24 4.50
C GLY A 77 5.68 -14.21 3.41
N TYR A 78 5.95 -14.65 2.22
CA TYR A 78 6.24 -13.77 1.09
C TYR A 78 5.39 -14.11 -0.12
N LEU A 79 4.68 -13.10 -0.63
CA LEU A 79 4.03 -13.12 -1.94
C LEU A 79 4.84 -12.21 -2.87
N PRO A 80 5.65 -12.74 -3.77
CA PRO A 80 6.35 -11.92 -4.76
C PRO A 80 5.40 -11.42 -5.85
N GLU A 81 5.83 -10.38 -6.55
CA GLU A 81 5.15 -9.88 -7.75
C GLU A 81 4.89 -11.02 -8.76
N GLY A 82 3.72 -11.00 -9.41
CA GLY A 82 3.32 -12.04 -10.35
C GLY A 82 2.88 -13.36 -9.70
N ALA A 83 3.02 -13.54 -8.38
CA ALA A 83 2.67 -14.76 -7.64
C ALA A 83 3.18 -16.04 -8.33
N PRO A 84 4.50 -16.20 -8.55
CA PRO A 84 5.06 -17.36 -9.23
C PRO A 84 4.75 -18.63 -8.46
N CYS A 85 4.18 -19.61 -9.16
CA CYS A 85 3.85 -20.93 -8.64
C CYS A 85 4.29 -21.99 -9.67
N TYR A 86 4.39 -23.25 -9.24
CA TYR A 86 4.60 -24.37 -10.16
C TYR A 86 3.32 -24.65 -10.94
N GLY A 87 3.25 -24.15 -12.18
CA GLY A 87 2.02 -24.15 -12.99
C GLY A 87 1.46 -25.53 -13.32
N ASP A 88 2.31 -26.51 -13.49
CA ASP A 88 1.99 -27.92 -13.75
C ASP A 88 1.43 -28.68 -12.53
N MET A 89 1.65 -28.16 -11.33
CA MET A 89 1.11 -28.76 -10.11
C MET A 89 -0.39 -28.43 -9.94
N ARG A 90 -1.11 -29.34 -9.29
CA ARG A 90 -2.47 -29.04 -8.77
C ARG A 90 -2.36 -28.18 -7.52
N VAL A 91 -3.35 -27.31 -7.31
CA VAL A 91 -3.37 -26.38 -6.14
C VAL A 91 -3.11 -27.11 -4.82
N LYS A 92 -3.85 -28.21 -4.55
CA LYS A 92 -3.67 -29.01 -3.33
C LYS A 92 -2.24 -29.54 -3.20
N GLY A 93 -1.72 -30.17 -4.26
CA GLY A 93 -0.36 -30.73 -4.25
C GLY A 93 0.71 -29.67 -4.03
N PHE A 94 0.55 -28.48 -4.62
CA PHE A 94 1.45 -27.35 -4.41
C PHE A 94 1.44 -26.88 -2.95
N LEU A 95 0.26 -26.70 -2.35
CA LEU A 95 0.17 -26.25 -0.94
C LEU A 95 0.73 -27.30 0.02
N GLU A 96 0.48 -28.60 -0.23
CA GLU A 96 1.08 -29.68 0.56
C GLU A 96 2.60 -29.73 0.41
N PHE A 97 3.14 -29.48 -0.79
CA PHE A 97 4.56 -29.36 -1.04
C PHE A 97 5.18 -28.20 -0.24
N ILE A 98 4.57 -27.01 -0.32
CA ILE A 98 5.03 -25.84 0.45
C ILE A 98 4.98 -26.12 1.95
N ALA A 99 3.93 -26.76 2.46
CA ALA A 99 3.80 -27.15 3.85
C ALA A 99 4.97 -28.05 4.30
N ASN A 100 5.34 -29.05 3.47
CA ASN A 100 6.49 -29.90 3.75
C ASN A 100 7.81 -29.11 3.77
N VAL A 101 8.03 -28.19 2.82
CA VAL A 101 9.22 -27.31 2.77
C VAL A 101 9.31 -26.44 4.04
N ARG A 102 8.15 -26.02 4.58
CA ARG A 102 8.06 -25.28 5.84
C ARG A 102 8.18 -26.16 7.09
N GLY A 103 8.43 -27.47 6.94
CA GLY A 103 8.62 -28.41 8.05
C GLY A 103 7.31 -28.90 8.69
N LEU A 104 6.16 -28.60 8.10
CA LEU A 104 4.86 -29.10 8.60
C LEU A 104 4.64 -30.54 8.19
N SER A 105 4.17 -31.38 9.11
CA SER A 105 3.93 -32.81 8.86
C SER A 105 2.64 -33.31 9.53
N GLY A 106 2.19 -34.49 9.12
CA GLY A 106 1.04 -35.18 9.74
C GLY A 106 -0.23 -34.32 9.82
N ALA A 107 -0.91 -34.38 10.95
CA ALA A 107 -2.16 -33.64 11.20
C ALA A 107 -1.98 -32.13 11.17
N GLU A 108 -0.82 -31.60 11.61
CA GLU A 108 -0.53 -30.17 11.57
C GLU A 108 -0.50 -29.63 10.14
N ARG A 109 0.18 -30.34 9.23
CA ARG A 109 0.17 -29.99 7.80
C ARG A 109 -1.25 -29.92 7.24
N GLN A 110 -2.08 -30.92 7.53
CA GLN A 110 -3.46 -30.95 7.05
C GLN A 110 -4.27 -29.75 7.57
N ARG A 111 -4.18 -29.44 8.85
CA ARG A 111 -4.86 -28.28 9.46
C ARG A 111 -4.44 -26.97 8.84
N GLN A 112 -3.13 -26.76 8.68
CA GLN A 112 -2.60 -25.50 8.15
C GLN A 112 -2.93 -25.30 6.66
N VAL A 113 -2.87 -26.37 5.86
CA VAL A 113 -3.29 -26.33 4.45
C VAL A 113 -4.79 -26.02 4.36
N GLN A 114 -5.64 -26.70 5.15
CA GLN A 114 -7.06 -26.49 5.17
C GLN A 114 -7.40 -25.05 5.58
N ARG A 115 -6.78 -24.54 6.65
CA ARG A 115 -6.94 -23.16 7.10
C ARG A 115 -6.57 -22.16 6.00
N ALA A 116 -5.42 -22.31 5.36
CA ALA A 116 -4.98 -21.42 4.30
C ALA A 116 -5.95 -21.44 3.10
N VAL A 117 -6.42 -22.63 2.71
CA VAL A 117 -7.41 -22.81 1.64
C VAL A 117 -8.72 -22.08 1.95
N GLU A 118 -9.21 -22.20 3.19
CA GLU A 118 -10.45 -21.53 3.63
C GLU A 118 -10.30 -20.02 3.66
N GLN A 119 -9.19 -19.52 4.19
CA GLN A 119 -8.94 -18.07 4.30
C GLN A 119 -8.90 -17.35 2.95
N VAL A 120 -8.41 -18.02 1.89
CA VAL A 120 -8.33 -17.42 0.56
C VAL A 120 -9.36 -17.99 -0.44
N GLU A 121 -10.34 -18.78 0.03
CA GLU A 121 -11.45 -19.31 -0.77
C GLU A 121 -10.97 -20.12 -2.01
N LEU A 122 -10.14 -21.14 -1.80
CA LEU A 122 -9.60 -22.01 -2.86
C LEU A 122 -10.26 -23.38 -2.96
N GLN A 123 -11.34 -23.65 -2.19
CA GLN A 123 -11.96 -24.97 -2.07
C GLN A 123 -12.32 -25.57 -3.43
N ASP A 124 -12.93 -24.77 -4.30
CA ASP A 124 -13.47 -25.22 -5.60
C ASP A 124 -12.40 -25.53 -6.67
N VAL A 125 -11.17 -25.08 -6.44
CA VAL A 125 -10.08 -25.19 -7.42
C VAL A 125 -8.92 -26.10 -6.98
N LEU A 126 -9.03 -26.78 -5.83
CA LEU A 126 -7.96 -27.62 -5.26
C LEU A 126 -7.45 -28.69 -6.21
N GLY A 127 -8.32 -29.25 -7.04
CA GLY A 127 -7.99 -30.29 -8.02
C GLY A 127 -7.45 -29.76 -9.35
N GLN A 128 -7.53 -28.46 -9.60
CA GLN A 128 -7.12 -27.85 -10.87
C GLN A 128 -5.61 -27.61 -10.93
N ARG A 129 -5.04 -27.60 -12.15
CA ARG A 129 -3.66 -27.18 -12.37
C ARG A 129 -3.55 -25.66 -12.21
N ILE A 130 -2.49 -25.19 -11.57
CA ILE A 130 -2.29 -23.76 -11.31
C ILE A 130 -2.23 -22.96 -12.62
N GLU A 131 -1.59 -23.48 -13.65
CA GLU A 131 -1.48 -22.79 -14.95
C GLU A 131 -2.83 -22.48 -15.60
N THR A 132 -3.86 -23.31 -15.36
CA THR A 132 -5.21 -23.17 -15.93
C THR A 132 -6.10 -22.19 -15.16
N LEU A 133 -5.66 -21.72 -14.00
CA LEU A 133 -6.41 -20.80 -13.17
C LEU A 133 -6.40 -19.36 -13.73
N SER A 134 -7.45 -18.59 -13.42
CA SER A 134 -7.46 -17.15 -13.66
C SER A 134 -6.34 -16.45 -12.86
N LYS A 135 -5.99 -15.23 -13.26
CA LYS A 135 -5.00 -14.41 -12.51
C LYS A 135 -5.37 -14.27 -11.04
N GLY A 136 -6.66 -14.05 -10.74
CA GLY A 136 -7.16 -13.92 -9.37
C GLY A 136 -6.95 -15.17 -8.54
N PHE A 137 -7.28 -16.34 -9.08
CA PHE A 137 -7.03 -17.61 -8.38
C PHE A 137 -5.52 -17.89 -8.22
N LYS A 138 -4.69 -17.61 -9.22
CA LYS A 138 -3.22 -17.72 -9.08
C LYS A 138 -2.70 -16.83 -7.94
N ARG A 139 -3.22 -15.60 -7.81
CA ARG A 139 -2.85 -14.70 -6.73
C ARG A 139 -3.28 -15.26 -5.36
N ARG A 140 -4.49 -15.83 -5.26
CA ARG A 140 -4.96 -16.48 -4.04
C ARG A 140 -4.10 -17.70 -3.66
N VAL A 141 -3.66 -18.50 -4.64
CA VAL A 141 -2.70 -19.61 -4.40
C VAL A 141 -1.38 -19.08 -3.85
N GLY A 142 -0.86 -17.98 -4.39
CA GLY A 142 0.32 -17.29 -3.86
C GLY A 142 0.12 -16.76 -2.44
N LEU A 143 -1.06 -16.20 -2.13
CA LEU A 143 -1.41 -15.78 -0.77
C LEU A 143 -1.52 -16.97 0.17
N ALA A 144 -2.17 -18.08 -0.24
CA ALA A 144 -2.26 -19.30 0.55
C ALA A 144 -0.87 -19.79 0.96
N GLN A 145 0.07 -19.87 0.01
CA GLN A 145 1.45 -20.28 0.30
C GLN A 145 2.15 -19.34 1.30
N ALA A 146 1.89 -18.03 1.21
CA ALA A 146 2.51 -17.05 2.09
C ALA A 146 2.01 -17.17 3.55
N ILE A 147 0.71 -17.47 3.75
CA ILE A 147 0.09 -17.54 5.08
C ILE A 147 0.08 -18.94 5.70
N LEU A 148 0.44 -19.99 4.93
CA LEU A 148 0.23 -21.39 5.27
C LEU A 148 0.89 -21.81 6.59
N HIS A 149 2.08 -21.33 6.89
CA HIS A 149 2.84 -21.65 8.10
C HIS A 149 2.63 -20.68 9.26
N ASP A 150 1.57 -19.85 9.17
CA ASP A 150 1.18 -18.85 10.18
C ASP A 150 2.30 -17.85 10.56
N PRO A 151 2.89 -17.16 9.60
CA PRO A 151 4.03 -16.29 9.85
C PRO A 151 3.66 -15.09 10.72
N GLN A 152 4.65 -14.53 11.43
CA GLN A 152 4.53 -13.28 12.19
C GLN A 152 4.60 -12.03 11.29
N VAL A 153 5.24 -12.17 10.14
CA VAL A 153 5.42 -11.08 9.15
C VAL A 153 4.92 -11.54 7.79
N LEU A 154 4.13 -10.73 7.14
CA LEU A 154 3.70 -10.93 5.75
C LEU A 154 4.28 -9.82 4.89
N ILE A 155 4.99 -10.19 3.85
CA ILE A 155 5.49 -9.28 2.80
C ILE A 155 4.76 -9.60 1.52
N LEU A 156 3.98 -8.64 1.01
CA LEU A 156 3.11 -8.79 -0.14
C LEU A 156 3.53 -7.78 -1.21
N ASP A 157 4.12 -8.28 -2.30
CA ASP A 157 4.58 -7.43 -3.40
C ASP A 157 3.49 -7.33 -4.47
N GLU A 158 2.89 -6.15 -4.61
CA GLU A 158 1.78 -5.82 -5.52
C GLU A 158 0.61 -6.83 -5.40
N PRO A 159 0.02 -7.07 -4.20
CA PRO A 159 -0.89 -8.19 -3.96
C PRO A 159 -2.19 -8.14 -4.77
N THR A 160 -2.60 -6.99 -5.26
CA THR A 160 -3.86 -6.78 -5.99
C THR A 160 -3.66 -6.46 -7.47
N ASP A 161 -2.40 -6.47 -7.95
CA ASP A 161 -2.12 -6.17 -9.36
C ASP A 161 -2.81 -7.16 -10.31
N GLY A 162 -3.44 -6.60 -11.36
CA GLY A 162 -4.15 -7.38 -12.38
C GLY A 162 -5.45 -8.04 -11.89
N LEU A 163 -5.97 -7.68 -10.73
CA LEU A 163 -7.26 -8.14 -10.20
C LEU A 163 -8.40 -7.19 -10.57
N ASP A 164 -9.60 -7.74 -10.76
CA ASP A 164 -10.82 -6.94 -10.88
C ASP A 164 -11.22 -6.30 -9.53
N PRO A 165 -12.14 -5.31 -9.52
CA PRO A 165 -12.52 -4.59 -8.29
C PRO A 165 -13.03 -5.49 -7.16
N ASN A 166 -13.79 -6.55 -7.47
CA ASN A 166 -14.33 -7.47 -6.47
C ASN A 166 -13.21 -8.31 -5.84
N GLN A 167 -12.29 -8.81 -6.67
CA GLN A 167 -11.11 -9.56 -6.23
C GLN A 167 -10.18 -8.68 -5.38
N LYS A 168 -9.95 -7.41 -5.78
CA LYS A 168 -9.20 -6.45 -4.97
C LYS A 168 -9.83 -6.28 -3.59
N HIS A 169 -11.15 -6.09 -3.53
CA HIS A 169 -11.88 -5.96 -2.26
C HIS A 169 -11.69 -7.19 -1.35
N GLN A 170 -11.78 -8.39 -1.91
CA GLN A 170 -11.58 -9.65 -1.16
C GLN A 170 -10.15 -9.76 -0.61
N VAL A 171 -9.13 -9.42 -1.41
CA VAL A 171 -7.74 -9.42 -0.95
C VAL A 171 -7.51 -8.37 0.14
N ARG A 172 -8.06 -7.17 0.00
CA ARG A 172 -8.01 -6.11 1.02
C ARG A 172 -8.62 -6.58 2.36
N ARG A 173 -9.81 -7.19 2.32
CA ARG A 173 -10.44 -7.77 3.52
C ARG A 173 -9.59 -8.85 4.17
N LEU A 174 -9.01 -9.74 3.38
CA LEU A 174 -8.11 -10.78 3.90
C LEU A 174 -6.91 -10.16 4.62
N ILE A 175 -6.27 -9.15 4.04
CA ILE A 175 -5.13 -8.46 4.64
C ILE A 175 -5.53 -7.83 5.98
N GLN A 176 -6.67 -7.14 6.04
CA GLN A 176 -7.20 -6.55 7.28
C GLN A 176 -7.44 -7.64 8.35
N GLN A 177 -8.09 -8.74 7.99
CA GLN A 177 -8.36 -9.87 8.90
C GLN A 177 -7.06 -10.51 9.42
N LEU A 178 -6.01 -10.59 8.59
CA LEU A 178 -4.71 -11.13 9.00
C LEU A 178 -3.96 -10.20 9.96
N ALA A 179 -4.19 -8.90 9.86
CA ALA A 179 -3.57 -7.89 10.75
C ALA A 179 -4.36 -7.74 12.06
N GLU A 180 -5.70 -7.77 11.98
CA GLU A 180 -6.57 -7.58 13.15
C GLU A 180 -6.38 -8.68 14.19
N GLY A 181 -6.18 -8.28 15.44
CA GLY A 181 -6.16 -9.18 16.62
C GLY A 181 -4.98 -10.15 16.71
N SER A 182 -4.03 -10.13 15.76
CA SER A 182 -2.96 -11.14 15.68
C SER A 182 -1.55 -10.61 15.96
N ASN A 183 -1.36 -9.34 16.23
CA ASN A 183 -0.02 -8.70 16.33
C ASN A 183 0.92 -8.98 15.13
N LYS A 184 0.37 -9.42 14.01
CA LYS A 184 1.15 -9.66 12.79
C LYS A 184 1.57 -8.34 12.16
N ILE A 185 2.69 -8.37 11.49
CA ILE A 185 3.15 -7.28 10.65
C ILE A 185 2.78 -7.61 9.20
N VAL A 186 2.19 -6.67 8.50
CA VAL A 186 1.93 -6.80 7.06
C VAL A 186 2.62 -5.65 6.35
N VAL A 187 3.46 -5.95 5.37
CA VAL A 187 4.07 -4.96 4.48
C VAL A 187 3.53 -5.19 3.08
N ILE A 188 2.93 -4.16 2.51
CA ILE A 188 2.33 -4.19 1.16
C ILE A 188 3.14 -3.23 0.30
N SER A 189 3.84 -3.74 -0.72
CA SER A 189 4.35 -2.85 -1.76
C SER A 189 3.24 -2.58 -2.76
N THR A 190 3.03 -1.32 -3.10
CA THR A 190 2.02 -0.93 -4.10
C THR A 190 2.37 0.41 -4.73
N HIS A 191 1.86 0.64 -5.92
CA HIS A 191 1.81 1.95 -6.57
C HIS A 191 0.38 2.52 -6.60
N ILE A 192 -0.60 1.80 -6.01
CA ILE A 192 -2.02 2.16 -5.98
C ILE A 192 -2.35 2.84 -4.65
N LEU A 193 -2.58 4.14 -4.68
CA LEU A 193 -2.82 4.97 -3.49
C LEU A 193 -4.10 4.60 -2.75
N GLU A 194 -5.16 4.21 -3.49
CA GLU A 194 -6.41 3.75 -2.88
C GLU A 194 -6.24 2.52 -1.97
N GLU A 195 -5.24 1.68 -2.23
CA GLU A 195 -4.96 0.53 -1.36
C GLU A 195 -4.41 0.98 -0.02
N VAL A 196 -3.60 2.02 -0.03
CA VAL A 196 -3.00 2.57 1.18
C VAL A 196 -4.07 3.14 2.10
N SER A 197 -4.91 4.04 1.58
CA SER A 197 -6.01 4.63 2.36
C SER A 197 -7.02 3.58 2.82
N ALA A 198 -7.20 2.46 2.07
CA ALA A 198 -8.17 1.44 2.40
C ALA A 198 -7.71 0.40 3.44
N VAL A 199 -6.40 0.11 3.51
CA VAL A 199 -5.90 -1.08 4.25
C VAL A 199 -4.75 -0.76 5.20
N CYS A 200 -3.94 0.29 4.91
CA CYS A 200 -2.72 0.54 5.65
C CYS A 200 -2.96 1.45 6.87
N SER A 201 -2.35 1.08 8.00
CA SER A 201 -2.30 1.95 9.19
C SER A 201 -1.20 3.00 9.11
N ARG A 202 -0.18 2.75 8.28
CA ARG A 202 0.96 3.65 8.03
C ARG A 202 1.47 3.45 6.62
N ALA A 203 2.04 4.49 6.03
CA ALA A 203 2.62 4.43 4.71
C ALA A 203 4.01 5.06 4.68
N VAL A 204 4.90 4.43 3.94
CA VAL A 204 6.24 4.92 3.60
C VAL A 204 6.28 5.17 2.11
N ILE A 205 6.60 6.39 1.70
CA ILE A 205 6.77 6.78 0.30
C ILE A 205 8.25 6.80 -0.02
N ILE A 206 8.63 6.05 -1.06
CA ILE A 206 10.01 6.03 -1.56
C ILE A 206 10.12 6.55 -2.99
N GLY A 207 11.24 7.18 -3.28
CA GLY A 207 11.61 7.62 -4.63
C GLY A 207 13.10 7.55 -4.84
N LYS A 208 13.53 7.03 -6.00
CA LYS A 208 14.95 6.87 -6.36
C LYS A 208 15.77 6.17 -5.26
N GLY A 209 15.19 5.14 -4.65
CA GLY A 209 15.82 4.34 -3.60
C GLY A 209 15.83 4.95 -2.21
N ARG A 210 15.29 6.15 -2.00
CA ARG A 210 15.30 6.90 -0.73
C ARG A 210 13.91 7.05 -0.14
N LEU A 211 13.83 7.17 1.17
CA LEU A 211 12.62 7.52 1.90
C LEU A 211 12.30 9.00 1.67
N LEU A 212 11.09 9.27 1.17
CA LEU A 212 10.58 10.61 0.92
C LEU A 212 9.60 11.08 1.99
N ALA A 213 8.71 10.19 2.44
CA ALA A 213 7.75 10.47 3.50
C ALA A 213 7.41 9.21 4.28
N ASP A 214 6.99 9.40 5.52
CA ASP A 214 6.56 8.38 6.47
C ASP A 214 5.46 8.98 7.35
N GLY A 215 4.37 8.26 7.55
CA GLY A 215 3.23 8.69 8.37
C GLY A 215 1.98 7.85 8.14
N THR A 216 0.93 8.14 8.90
CA THR A 216 -0.40 7.59 8.63
C THR A 216 -0.95 8.16 7.31
N PRO A 217 -1.92 7.47 6.66
CA PRO A 217 -2.58 8.03 5.48
C PRO A 217 -3.12 9.46 5.70
N ASP A 218 -3.77 9.71 6.83
CA ASP A 218 -4.31 11.04 7.19
C ASP A 218 -3.20 12.10 7.34
N GLU A 219 -2.07 11.76 7.99
CA GLU A 219 -0.92 12.66 8.12
C GLU A 219 -0.27 12.97 6.76
N LEU A 220 -0.26 12.01 5.85
CA LEU A 220 0.25 12.23 4.50
C LEU A 220 -0.72 13.08 3.67
N GLU A 221 -2.03 12.81 3.73
CA GLU A 221 -3.07 13.61 3.06
C GLU A 221 -3.06 15.06 3.54
N ALA A 222 -2.78 15.30 4.83
CA ALA A 222 -2.66 16.64 5.38
C ALA A 222 -1.50 17.48 4.79
N ARG A 223 -0.55 16.85 4.09
CA ARG A 223 0.54 17.54 3.36
C ARG A 223 0.14 17.99 1.96
N SER A 224 -1.06 17.59 1.49
CA SER A 224 -1.56 17.99 0.18
C SER A 224 -1.94 19.48 0.17
N ARG A 225 -1.71 20.14 -0.95
CA ARG A 225 -2.20 21.51 -1.17
C ARG A 225 -3.74 21.61 -1.14
N TYR A 226 -4.43 20.48 -1.28
CA TYR A 226 -5.89 20.38 -1.15
C TYR A 226 -6.35 20.18 0.30
N HIS A 227 -5.43 20.07 1.28
CA HIS A 227 -5.83 19.96 2.66
C HIS A 227 -6.57 21.24 3.11
N GLN A 228 -7.77 21.06 3.69
CA GLN A 228 -8.69 22.16 4.05
C GLN A 228 -9.21 22.97 2.85
N ALA A 229 -8.98 22.52 1.61
CA ALA A 229 -9.64 23.12 0.44
C ALA A 229 -11.16 22.93 0.53
N VAL A 230 -11.90 23.90 -0.04
CA VAL A 230 -13.35 23.86 -0.07
C VAL A 230 -13.80 23.63 -1.52
N THR A 231 -14.51 22.53 -1.72
CA THR A 231 -15.09 22.19 -3.03
C THR A 231 -16.58 22.54 -3.05
N LEU A 232 -16.99 23.33 -4.07
CA LEU A 232 -18.37 23.66 -4.36
C LEU A 232 -18.79 22.97 -5.66
N SER A 233 -19.92 22.29 -5.63
CA SER A 233 -20.65 21.84 -6.83
C SER A 233 -21.84 22.77 -7.05
N LEU A 234 -21.95 23.35 -8.24
CA LEU A 234 -22.92 24.38 -8.59
C LEU A 234 -23.91 23.84 -9.66
N ALA A 235 -25.16 24.33 -9.61
CA ALA A 235 -26.15 24.02 -10.64
C ALA A 235 -25.95 24.84 -11.93
N ALA A 236 -25.26 25.99 -11.84
CA ALA A 236 -24.87 26.82 -12.97
C ALA A 236 -23.49 27.44 -12.73
N PRO A 237 -22.72 27.73 -13.81
CA PRO A 237 -21.41 28.36 -13.65
C PRO A 237 -21.52 29.71 -12.92
N ALA A 238 -20.57 29.93 -11.98
CA ALA A 238 -20.48 31.15 -11.18
C ALA A 238 -19.16 31.89 -11.42
N ASP A 239 -19.13 33.19 -11.17
CA ASP A 239 -17.91 33.98 -11.19
C ASP A 239 -17.10 33.70 -9.90
N SER A 240 -15.90 33.16 -10.09
CA SER A 240 -15.02 32.81 -8.99
C SER A 240 -14.10 33.95 -8.49
N ALA A 241 -14.10 35.11 -9.14
CA ALA A 241 -13.20 36.23 -8.83
C ALA A 241 -13.33 36.70 -7.36
N ALA A 242 -14.56 36.67 -6.83
CA ALA A 242 -14.80 37.04 -5.43
C ALA A 242 -14.20 36.03 -4.44
N LEU A 243 -14.08 34.73 -4.81
CA LEU A 243 -13.44 33.70 -3.96
C LEU A 243 -11.95 33.92 -3.84
N GLU A 244 -11.28 34.37 -4.92
CA GLU A 244 -9.83 34.64 -4.90
C GLU A 244 -9.46 35.79 -3.96
N SER A 245 -10.43 36.69 -3.69
CA SER A 245 -10.26 37.84 -2.82
C SER A 245 -10.48 37.52 -1.32
N LEU A 246 -10.96 36.32 -0.99
CA LEU A 246 -11.23 35.94 0.40
C LEU A 246 -9.92 35.78 1.19
N PRO A 247 -9.88 36.27 2.45
CA PRO A 247 -8.75 36.01 3.34
C PRO A 247 -8.49 34.51 3.50
N GLY A 248 -7.23 34.09 3.44
CA GLY A 248 -6.84 32.68 3.58
C GLY A 248 -6.92 31.85 2.30
N VAL A 249 -7.42 32.38 1.19
CA VAL A 249 -7.42 31.72 -0.11
C VAL A 249 -6.07 31.91 -0.82
N VAL A 250 -5.56 30.83 -1.43
CA VAL A 250 -4.35 30.84 -2.27
C VAL A 250 -4.70 30.85 -3.75
N ALA A 251 -5.66 30.01 -4.14
CA ALA A 251 -6.07 29.85 -5.54
C ALA A 251 -7.48 29.26 -5.63
N VAL A 252 -8.11 29.43 -6.76
CA VAL A 252 -9.39 28.81 -7.09
C VAL A 252 -9.22 28.00 -8.38
N GLU A 253 -9.42 26.71 -8.30
CA GLU A 253 -9.44 25.81 -9.44
C GLU A 253 -10.89 25.63 -9.93
N ARG A 254 -11.09 25.66 -11.25
CA ARG A 254 -12.40 25.49 -11.87
C ARG A 254 -12.41 24.26 -12.77
N SER A 255 -13.46 23.44 -12.69
CA SER A 255 -13.69 22.36 -13.63
C SER A 255 -13.94 22.86 -15.06
N ALA A 256 -13.72 22.00 -16.06
CA ALA A 256 -13.86 22.37 -17.46
C ALA A 256 -15.27 22.85 -17.85
N ASP A 257 -16.30 22.34 -17.18
CA ASP A 257 -17.71 22.73 -17.34
C ASP A 257 -18.10 23.96 -16.50
N GLY A 258 -17.21 24.43 -15.62
CA GLY A 258 -17.44 25.55 -14.72
C GLY A 258 -18.43 25.26 -13.57
N LEU A 259 -18.87 24.01 -13.40
CA LEU A 259 -19.84 23.62 -12.38
C LEU A 259 -19.22 23.20 -11.06
N ALA A 260 -17.91 22.97 -11.02
CA ALA A 260 -17.19 22.71 -9.77
C ALA A 260 -16.06 23.71 -9.57
N LEU A 261 -15.96 24.23 -8.34
CA LEU A 261 -14.92 25.15 -7.90
C LEU A 261 -14.21 24.52 -6.69
N THR A 262 -12.88 24.45 -6.74
CA THR A 262 -12.06 24.04 -5.59
C THR A 262 -11.24 25.22 -5.12
N VAL A 263 -11.53 25.70 -3.92
CA VAL A 263 -10.88 26.87 -3.28
C VAL A 263 -9.78 26.37 -2.39
N LEU A 264 -8.52 26.66 -2.72
CA LEU A 264 -7.34 26.22 -1.97
C LEU A 264 -7.08 27.18 -0.82
N ALA A 265 -6.88 26.60 0.38
CA ALA A 265 -6.58 27.36 1.60
C ALA A 265 -5.07 27.54 1.78
N LYS A 266 -4.66 28.63 2.46
CA LYS A 266 -3.32 28.74 3.01
C LYS A 266 -3.13 27.69 4.11
N PRO A 267 -1.92 27.12 4.27
CA PRO A 267 -1.65 26.17 5.35
C PRO A 267 -2.10 26.71 6.72
N GLY A 268 -2.94 25.92 7.40
CA GLY A 268 -3.49 26.26 8.73
C GLY A 268 -4.71 27.19 8.73
N GLU A 269 -5.17 27.66 7.59
CA GLU A 269 -6.36 28.52 7.49
C GLU A 269 -7.62 27.70 7.23
N VAL A 270 -8.74 28.11 7.85
CA VAL A 270 -10.07 27.50 7.69
C VAL A 270 -10.96 28.45 6.89
N ILE A 271 -11.11 28.20 5.61
CA ILE A 271 -11.84 29.08 4.68
C ILE A 271 -13.31 28.70 4.48
N PHE A 272 -13.75 27.51 4.95
CA PHE A 272 -15.10 27.01 4.73
C PHE A 272 -16.23 27.98 5.12
N PRO A 273 -16.20 28.64 6.30
CA PRO A 273 -17.25 29.60 6.67
C PRO A 273 -17.34 30.79 5.73
N ALA A 274 -16.18 31.34 5.32
CA ALA A 274 -16.13 32.50 4.43
C ALA A 274 -16.63 32.16 3.02
N VAL A 275 -16.22 31.00 2.48
CA VAL A 275 -16.70 30.49 1.18
C VAL A 275 -18.21 30.25 1.22
N GLY A 276 -18.73 29.62 2.27
CA GLY A 276 -20.16 29.37 2.42
C GLY A 276 -20.98 30.66 2.60
N GLN A 277 -20.43 31.69 3.25
CA GLN A 277 -21.06 32.99 3.37
C GLN A 277 -21.12 33.69 2.00
N LEU A 278 -20.01 33.76 1.28
CA LEU A 278 -19.95 34.38 -0.04
C LEU A 278 -20.90 33.70 -1.03
N ALA A 279 -20.97 32.38 -1.05
CA ALA A 279 -21.88 31.63 -1.91
C ALA A 279 -23.36 32.02 -1.67
N ARG A 280 -23.75 32.27 -0.40
CA ARG A 280 -25.10 32.74 -0.03
C ARG A 280 -25.32 34.20 -0.47
N GLU A 281 -24.35 35.09 -0.23
CA GLU A 281 -24.42 36.51 -0.62
C GLU A 281 -24.56 36.69 -2.14
N GLN A 282 -23.85 35.86 -2.89
CA GLN A 282 -23.90 35.83 -4.35
C GLN A 282 -25.10 35.03 -4.90
N GLN A 283 -25.92 34.45 -4.04
CA GLN A 283 -27.09 33.63 -4.39
C GLN A 283 -26.77 32.48 -5.34
N TRP A 284 -25.58 31.87 -5.19
CA TRP A 284 -25.20 30.71 -6.00
C TRP A 284 -26.08 29.51 -5.68
N GLN A 285 -26.48 28.78 -6.72
CA GLN A 285 -27.20 27.52 -6.56
C GLN A 285 -26.19 26.40 -6.27
N VAL A 286 -25.87 26.21 -4.99
CA VAL A 286 -24.91 25.21 -4.51
C VAL A 286 -25.62 23.89 -4.30
N ASN A 287 -25.20 22.85 -5.03
CA ASN A 287 -25.65 21.46 -4.86
C ASN A 287 -24.94 20.80 -3.70
N GLU A 288 -23.61 21.03 -3.58
CA GLU A 288 -22.76 20.45 -2.58
C GLU A 288 -21.66 21.45 -2.17
N LEU A 289 -21.35 21.48 -0.89
CA LEU A 289 -20.24 22.24 -0.31
C LEU A 289 -19.53 21.36 0.69
N SER A 290 -18.28 21.01 0.41
CA SER A 290 -17.49 20.09 1.25
C SER A 290 -16.08 20.59 1.48
N VAL A 291 -15.48 20.14 2.60
CA VAL A 291 -14.07 20.39 2.93
C VAL A 291 -13.27 19.14 2.55
N GLU A 292 -12.20 19.32 1.80
CA GLU A 292 -11.30 18.22 1.44
C GLU A 292 -10.34 17.91 2.59
N ARG A 293 -10.13 16.61 2.85
CA ARG A 293 -9.13 16.14 3.81
C ARG A 293 -7.70 16.29 3.30
N GLY A 294 -7.54 16.39 1.98
CA GLY A 294 -6.32 16.32 1.23
C GLY A 294 -6.38 15.20 0.20
N ARG A 295 -5.38 15.13 -0.65
CA ARG A 295 -5.31 14.13 -1.72
C ARG A 295 -3.95 13.44 -1.70
N LEU A 296 -3.93 12.16 -1.41
CA LEU A 296 -2.69 11.38 -1.33
C LEU A 296 -1.96 11.32 -2.69
N ASP A 297 -2.70 11.38 -3.82
CA ASP A 297 -2.12 11.42 -5.16
C ASP A 297 -1.35 12.72 -5.44
N ASP A 298 -1.83 13.86 -4.92
CA ASP A 298 -1.15 15.14 -4.99
C ASP A 298 0.17 15.10 -4.22
N VAL A 299 0.15 14.60 -2.98
CA VAL A 299 1.35 14.41 -2.14
C VAL A 299 2.35 13.46 -2.81
N PHE A 300 1.86 12.33 -3.32
CA PHE A 300 2.71 11.35 -3.99
C PHE A 300 3.39 11.95 -5.22
N ARG A 301 2.63 12.71 -6.03
CA ARG A 301 3.17 13.36 -7.22
C ARG A 301 4.22 14.42 -6.87
N SER A 302 3.92 15.31 -5.93
CA SER A 302 4.85 16.36 -5.50
C SER A 302 6.17 15.79 -4.97
N LEU A 303 6.12 14.73 -4.15
CA LEU A 303 7.30 14.09 -3.59
C LEU A 303 8.13 13.32 -4.63
N THR A 304 7.49 12.73 -5.65
CA THR A 304 8.17 11.86 -6.62
C THR A 304 8.62 12.59 -7.88
N SER A 305 7.96 13.69 -8.29
CA SER A 305 8.37 14.53 -9.43
C SER A 305 9.45 15.53 -9.08
N GLY A 306 9.63 15.86 -7.80
CA GLY A 306 10.56 16.90 -7.34
C GLY A 306 10.03 18.31 -7.57
N GLU A 307 8.76 18.47 -7.92
CA GLU A 307 8.08 19.78 -7.92
C GLU A 307 7.78 20.16 -6.47
N ALA A 308 8.35 21.29 -6.05
CA ALA A 308 8.10 21.83 -4.71
C ALA A 308 6.61 22.11 -4.51
N VAL A 309 6.08 21.71 -3.35
CA VAL A 309 4.73 22.07 -2.88
C VAL A 309 4.66 23.57 -2.58
#